data_cd0d9d19c7921840daef584da901c7eb
#
_entry.id   cd0d9d19c7921840daef584da901c7eb
#
_cell.length_a   1.000
_cell.length_b   1.000
_cell.length_c   1.000
_cell.angle_alpha   90.00
_cell.angle_beta   90.00
_cell.angle_gamma   90.00
#
_symmetry.space_group_name_H-M   'P 1'
#
loop_
_entity.id
_entity.type
_entity.pdbx_description
1 polymer ?
#
loop_
_entity_poly.entity_id
_entity_poly.type
_entity_poly.pdbx_seq_one_letter_code
_entity_poly.pdbx_strand_id
1 'polypeptide(L)'
;MERDFMPPVIATESHLMSVKSDSPLIAKTRVVLSGSVDAANAVAAYYAEHDCDVTNDDNGAKISLSVGHLILRPGEKHLDIEVGSKSEAGVAQMKAALIAILQSIVPEADLDCRWKGAGESNGKLPNFRELRVIGVTDLSSHMRRLRLAGDDLEFYDGDGIHMRLLIPPRGVVEPQWPTLAPNGMVIWPEGENAVAPRVYTIRRIDATAGWIEVDFVMHGDNGPGSAFALNAQPGDRIGMTGPLGGELPDADWFLFAGDETALPAIGRYLEE
;
A
#
# COMPACT_ATOMS: atom_id res chain seq x y z
N MET A 1 9.16 13.99 -21.18
CA MET A 1 8.76 12.61 -20.84
C MET A 1 7.96 12.76 -19.55
N GLU A 2 6.66 13.00 -19.71
CA GLU A 2 5.72 13.15 -18.61
C GLU A 2 5.68 11.85 -17.83
N ARG A 3 5.98 11.95 -16.53
CA ARG A 3 5.76 10.83 -15.61
C ARG A 3 4.26 10.78 -15.37
N ASP A 4 3.60 9.75 -15.85
CA ASP A 4 2.25 9.40 -15.43
C ASP A 4 2.29 9.17 -13.92
N PHE A 5 1.93 10.21 -13.17
CA PHE A 5 1.66 10.12 -11.74
C PHE A 5 0.32 9.39 -11.59
N MET A 6 0.39 8.09 -11.40
CA MET A 6 -0.76 7.31 -11.02
C MET A 6 -0.97 7.52 -9.52
N PRO A 7 -2.03 8.23 -9.09
CA PRO A 7 -2.34 8.36 -7.67
C PRO A 7 -2.57 6.95 -7.09
N PRO A 8 -2.31 6.73 -5.80
CA PRO A 8 -2.56 5.44 -5.18
C PRO A 8 -4.03 5.09 -5.34
N VAL A 9 -4.31 3.98 -6.02
CA VAL A 9 -5.66 3.43 -6.12
C VAL A 9 -6.13 3.12 -4.72
N ILE A 10 -7.09 3.88 -4.23
CA ILE A 10 -7.78 3.59 -2.98
C ILE A 10 -8.74 2.46 -3.31
N ALA A 11 -8.48 1.28 -2.76
CA ALA A 11 -9.37 0.14 -2.90
C ALA A 11 -10.75 0.52 -2.34
N THR A 12 -11.76 0.47 -3.19
CA THR A 12 -13.16 0.55 -2.80
C THR A 12 -13.57 -0.81 -2.24
N GLU A 13 -14.14 -0.75 -1.05
CA GLU A 13 -14.84 -1.82 -0.31
C GLU A 13 -14.11 -3.15 -0.11
N SER A 14 -13.68 -3.39 1.13
CA SER A 14 -13.77 -4.70 1.77
C SER A 14 -13.71 -4.57 3.28
N HIS A 15 -14.57 -5.32 3.94
CA HIS A 15 -14.72 -5.43 5.38
C HIS A 15 -13.42 -5.89 6.03
N LEU A 16 -12.81 -5.03 6.82
CA LEU A 16 -11.75 -5.41 7.76
C LEU A 16 -12.42 -5.93 9.04
N MET A 17 -12.42 -7.23 9.22
CA MET A 17 -12.71 -7.83 10.51
C MET A 17 -11.44 -8.04 11.32
N SER A 18 -11.54 -7.53 12.54
CA SER A 18 -10.86 -7.94 13.76
C SER A 18 -9.40 -7.60 13.96
N VAL A 19 -9.13 -6.54 14.76
CA VAL A 19 -8.35 -6.68 16.01
C VAL A 19 -8.70 -5.55 16.99
N LYS A 20 -9.15 -5.94 18.15
CA LYS A 20 -9.20 -5.36 19.50
C LYS A 20 -8.66 -3.94 19.72
N SER A 21 -9.48 -2.96 19.45
CA SER A 21 -9.74 -1.73 20.20
C SER A 21 -10.87 -0.99 19.48
N ASP A 22 -11.98 -0.76 20.14
CA ASP A 22 -13.14 -0.04 19.57
C ASP A 22 -12.86 1.46 19.34
N SER A 23 -11.70 1.95 19.70
CA SER A 23 -11.31 3.34 19.50
C SER A 23 -10.34 3.44 18.32
N PRO A 24 -10.63 4.31 17.34
CA PRO A 24 -9.73 4.51 16.21
C PRO A 24 -8.39 5.09 16.67
N LEU A 25 -7.32 4.66 16.02
CA LEU A 25 -6.01 5.28 16.12
C LEU A 25 -6.08 6.64 15.44
N ILE A 26 -5.82 7.72 16.16
CA ILE A 26 -5.94 9.09 15.66
C ILE A 26 -4.57 9.75 15.49
N ALA A 27 -4.36 10.36 14.33
CA ALA A 27 -3.24 11.24 14.07
C ALA A 27 -3.74 12.62 13.66
N LYS A 28 -3.06 13.68 14.12
CA LYS A 28 -3.40 15.06 13.82
C LYS A 28 -2.18 15.83 13.35
N THR A 29 -2.42 16.76 12.44
CA THR A 29 -1.40 17.73 12.02
C THR A 29 -2.03 19.07 11.68
N ARG A 30 -1.19 20.09 11.58
CA ARG A 30 -1.53 21.40 11.05
C ARG A 30 -0.60 21.75 9.92
N VAL A 31 -1.17 22.04 8.77
CA VAL A 31 -0.44 22.52 7.59
C VAL A 31 -0.63 24.03 7.51
N VAL A 32 0.47 24.78 7.41
CA VAL A 32 0.40 26.23 7.16
C VAL A 32 0.08 26.43 5.67
N LEU A 33 -1.07 27.01 5.38
CA LEU A 33 -1.58 27.06 4.03
C LEU A 33 -2.49 28.29 3.84
N SER A 34 -2.11 29.16 2.90
CA SER A 34 -3.02 30.19 2.41
C SER A 34 -4.08 29.55 1.52
N GLY A 35 -5.35 30.01 1.60
CA GLY A 35 -6.43 29.38 0.85
C GLY A 35 -6.84 28.00 1.39
N SER A 36 -6.76 27.83 2.70
CA SER A 36 -7.08 26.57 3.38
C SER A 36 -8.50 26.07 3.12
N VAL A 37 -9.47 26.98 2.93
CA VAL A 37 -10.86 26.64 2.59
C VAL A 37 -10.92 26.03 1.19
N ASP A 38 -10.26 26.65 0.21
CA ASP A 38 -10.25 26.15 -1.18
C ASP A 38 -9.53 24.80 -1.26
N ALA A 39 -8.42 24.65 -0.52
CA ALA A 39 -7.70 23.38 -0.45
C ALA A 39 -8.55 22.27 0.20
N ALA A 40 -9.24 22.55 1.30
CA ALA A 40 -10.13 21.59 1.95
C ALA A 40 -11.28 21.16 1.02
N ASN A 41 -11.90 22.12 0.33
CA ASN A 41 -12.96 21.85 -0.63
C ASN A 41 -12.46 21.02 -1.83
N ALA A 42 -11.28 21.32 -2.35
CA ALA A 42 -10.67 20.55 -3.45
C ALA A 42 -10.33 19.11 -3.05
N VAL A 43 -9.81 18.90 -1.83
CA VAL A 43 -9.59 17.55 -1.29
C VAL A 43 -10.93 16.81 -1.14
N ALA A 44 -11.95 17.46 -0.58
CA ALA A 44 -13.28 16.87 -0.42
C ALA A 44 -13.90 16.49 -1.77
N ALA A 45 -13.79 17.36 -2.78
CA ALA A 45 -14.25 17.11 -4.14
C ALA A 45 -13.51 15.92 -4.78
N TYR A 46 -12.18 15.86 -4.63
CA TYR A 46 -11.40 14.73 -5.11
C TYR A 46 -11.91 13.38 -4.58
N TYR A 47 -12.17 13.29 -3.29
CA TYR A 47 -12.68 12.06 -2.69
C TYR A 47 -14.13 11.75 -3.10
N ALA A 48 -14.98 12.77 -3.26
CA ALA A 48 -16.33 12.59 -3.75
C ALA A 48 -16.37 12.06 -5.20
N GLU A 49 -15.48 12.52 -6.06
CA GLU A 49 -15.30 12.01 -7.44
C GLU A 49 -14.83 10.55 -7.49
N HIS A 50 -14.28 10.03 -6.36
CA HIS A 50 -13.83 8.64 -6.22
C HIS A 50 -14.78 7.81 -5.34
N ASP A 51 -16.08 8.13 -5.35
CA ASP A 51 -17.14 7.40 -4.67
C ASP A 51 -16.97 7.26 -3.14
N CYS A 52 -16.26 8.21 -2.51
CA CYS A 52 -16.15 8.25 -1.05
C CYS A 52 -17.25 9.11 -0.43
N ASP A 53 -17.72 8.72 0.76
CA ASP A 53 -18.69 9.51 1.52
C ASP A 53 -18.05 10.78 2.06
N VAL A 54 -18.55 11.93 1.62
CA VAL A 54 -18.11 13.25 2.06
C VAL A 54 -19.25 13.99 2.73
N THR A 55 -19.04 14.43 3.97
CA THR A 55 -19.98 15.28 4.73
C THR A 55 -19.31 16.61 5.04
N ASN A 56 -19.96 17.71 4.63
CA ASN A 56 -19.50 19.06 4.92
C ASN A 56 -20.36 19.70 6.02
N ASP A 57 -19.73 20.43 6.92
CA ASP A 57 -20.36 21.27 7.92
C ASP A 57 -19.73 22.68 7.94
N ASP A 58 -20.23 23.56 8.82
CA ASP A 58 -19.74 24.95 8.95
C ASP A 58 -18.25 25.03 9.36
N ASN A 59 -17.66 23.92 9.84
CA ASN A 59 -16.31 23.85 10.35
C ASN A 59 -15.34 23.09 9.41
N GLY A 60 -15.84 22.54 8.31
CA GLY A 60 -14.99 21.81 7.36
C GLY A 60 -15.62 20.57 6.75
N ALA A 61 -14.79 19.58 6.41
CA ALA A 61 -15.20 18.36 5.74
C ALA A 61 -14.79 17.12 6.54
N LYS A 62 -15.68 16.13 6.56
CA LYS A 62 -15.38 14.76 6.99
C LYS A 62 -15.52 13.82 5.79
N ILE A 63 -14.51 13.00 5.57
CA ILE A 63 -14.43 12.04 4.47
C ILE A 63 -14.33 10.66 5.10
N SER A 64 -15.24 9.76 4.75
CA SER A 64 -15.23 8.37 5.20
C SER A 64 -14.63 7.48 4.11
N LEU A 65 -13.71 6.63 4.52
CA LEU A 65 -12.97 5.72 3.65
C LEU A 65 -13.09 4.30 4.21
N SER A 66 -12.91 3.29 3.40
CA SER A 66 -12.90 1.88 3.85
C SER A 66 -11.86 1.63 4.96
N VAL A 67 -10.72 2.31 4.88
CA VAL A 67 -9.61 2.20 5.85
C VAL A 67 -9.73 3.13 7.05
N GLY A 68 -10.72 4.05 7.07
CA GLY A 68 -10.88 5.00 8.17
C GLY A 68 -11.57 6.32 7.78
N HIS A 69 -11.17 7.42 8.37
CA HIS A 69 -11.74 8.73 8.06
C HIS A 69 -10.70 9.85 8.08
N LEU A 70 -10.99 10.90 7.33
CA LEU A 70 -10.29 12.18 7.35
C LEU A 70 -11.22 13.26 7.85
N ILE A 71 -10.71 14.22 8.63
CA ILE A 71 -11.40 15.44 9.00
C ILE A 71 -10.50 16.61 8.64
N LEU A 72 -11.03 17.54 7.86
CA LEU A 72 -10.37 18.74 7.39
C LEU A 72 -11.05 19.97 8.02
N ARG A 73 -10.31 20.78 8.76
CA ARG A 73 -10.82 22.01 9.39
C ARG A 73 -10.00 23.20 8.93
N PRO A 74 -10.49 23.97 7.96
CA PRO A 74 -9.81 25.16 7.48
C PRO A 74 -9.82 26.27 8.54
N GLY A 75 -8.66 26.90 8.74
CA GLY A 75 -8.48 28.12 9.51
C GLY A 75 -8.06 29.29 8.61
N GLU A 76 -7.74 30.43 9.16
CA GLU A 76 -7.39 31.62 8.36
C GLU A 76 -6.15 31.43 7.47
N LYS A 77 -5.09 30.81 8.01
CA LYS A 77 -3.81 30.55 7.32
C LYS A 77 -3.29 29.12 7.58
N HIS A 78 -4.17 28.19 7.86
CA HIS A 78 -3.80 26.82 8.13
C HIS A 78 -4.97 25.87 7.85
N LEU A 79 -4.62 24.62 7.63
CA LEU A 79 -5.56 23.51 7.57
C LEU A 79 -5.22 22.54 8.71
N ASP A 80 -6.15 22.38 9.66
CA ASP A 80 -6.07 21.33 10.67
C ASP A 80 -6.61 20.04 10.09
N ILE A 81 -5.85 18.99 10.26
CA ILE A 81 -6.12 17.67 9.68
C ILE A 81 -6.13 16.62 10.78
N GLU A 82 -7.15 15.77 10.76
CA GLU A 82 -7.23 14.57 11.58
C GLU A 82 -7.40 13.34 10.68
N VAL A 83 -6.65 12.31 10.97
CA VAL A 83 -6.73 11.00 10.32
C VAL A 83 -7.08 9.97 11.38
N GLY A 84 -8.12 9.18 11.16
CA GLY A 84 -8.51 8.10 12.07
C GLY A 84 -8.63 6.76 11.33
N SER A 85 -8.04 5.70 11.88
CA SER A 85 -8.10 4.33 11.34
C SER A 85 -8.07 3.27 12.45
N LYS A 86 -8.50 2.06 12.13
CA LYS A 86 -8.37 0.91 13.03
C LYS A 86 -6.97 0.32 13.07
N SER A 87 -6.08 0.69 12.14
CA SER A 87 -4.72 0.17 12.04
C SER A 87 -3.68 1.27 11.79
N GLU A 88 -2.44 1.05 12.24
CA GLU A 88 -1.32 1.96 11.94
C GLU A 88 -1.04 2.05 10.44
N ALA A 89 -1.19 0.94 9.72
CA ALA A 89 -1.05 0.92 8.27
C ALA A 89 -2.08 1.82 7.58
N GLY A 90 -3.35 1.76 8.00
CA GLY A 90 -4.40 2.65 7.51
C GLY A 90 -4.12 4.12 7.81
N VAL A 91 -3.64 4.45 9.02
CA VAL A 91 -3.21 5.82 9.36
C VAL A 91 -2.08 6.28 8.43
N ALA A 92 -1.05 5.46 8.23
CA ALA A 92 0.08 5.81 7.37
C ALA A 92 -0.34 5.97 5.90
N GLN A 93 -1.19 5.08 5.39
CA GLN A 93 -1.72 5.15 4.03
C GLN A 93 -2.51 6.45 3.80
N MET A 94 -3.41 6.79 4.72
CA MET A 94 -4.21 8.02 4.60
C MET A 94 -3.36 9.29 4.73
N LYS A 95 -2.35 9.31 5.62
CA LYS A 95 -1.40 10.43 5.70
C LYS A 95 -0.68 10.63 4.37
N ALA A 96 -0.11 9.56 3.81
CA ALA A 96 0.62 9.63 2.54
C ALA A 96 -0.27 10.07 1.38
N ALA A 97 -1.47 9.49 1.25
CA ALA A 97 -2.43 9.85 0.20
C ALA A 97 -2.86 11.31 0.30
N LEU A 98 -3.22 11.77 1.49
CA LEU A 98 -3.66 13.14 1.71
C LEU A 98 -2.57 14.16 1.39
N ILE A 99 -1.34 13.93 1.85
CA ILE A 99 -0.23 14.86 1.56
C ILE A 99 0.07 14.89 0.06
N ALA A 100 0.02 13.75 -0.63
CA ALA A 100 0.19 13.69 -2.08
C ALA A 100 -0.91 14.45 -2.83
N ILE A 101 -2.18 14.32 -2.40
CA ILE A 101 -3.31 15.08 -2.96
C ILE A 101 -3.13 16.59 -2.69
N LEU A 102 -2.81 16.98 -1.47
CA LEU A 102 -2.55 18.39 -1.14
C LEU A 102 -1.41 18.97 -1.97
N GLN A 103 -0.32 18.22 -2.18
CA GLN A 103 0.79 18.65 -3.02
C GLN A 103 0.38 18.85 -4.48
N SER A 104 -0.56 18.07 -5.00
CA SER A 104 -1.08 18.23 -6.36
C SER A 104 -2.02 19.44 -6.48
N ILE A 105 -2.81 19.74 -5.43
CA ILE A 105 -3.75 20.86 -5.40
C ILE A 105 -3.04 22.19 -5.17
N VAL A 106 -2.03 22.19 -4.28
CA VAL A 106 -1.29 23.40 -3.88
C VAL A 106 0.21 23.12 -4.00
N PRO A 107 0.77 23.06 -5.25
CA PRO A 107 2.16 22.69 -5.50
C PRO A 107 3.18 23.62 -4.80
N GLU A 108 2.82 24.88 -4.60
CA GLU A 108 3.68 25.89 -3.97
C GLU A 108 3.64 25.85 -2.43
N ALA A 109 2.76 25.00 -1.84
CA ALA A 109 2.67 24.92 -0.39
C ALA A 109 3.84 24.15 0.19
N ASP A 110 4.42 24.71 1.25
CA ASP A 110 5.35 23.97 2.10
C ASP A 110 4.55 23.02 3.00
N LEU A 111 4.53 21.76 2.61
CA LEU A 111 3.85 20.69 3.36
C LEU A 111 4.77 20.05 4.42
N ASP A 112 5.77 20.80 4.93
CA ASP A 112 6.57 20.35 6.08
C ASP A 112 5.74 20.41 7.36
N CYS A 113 4.92 19.39 7.53
CA CYS A 113 4.08 19.21 8.71
C CYS A 113 4.52 17.98 9.51
N ARG A 114 4.24 18.01 10.81
CA ARG A 114 4.52 16.90 11.71
C ARG A 114 3.22 16.37 12.29
N TRP A 115 3.04 15.07 12.15
CA TRP A 115 1.90 14.37 12.73
C TRP A 115 2.14 14.11 14.21
N LYS A 116 1.07 14.21 15.01
CA LYS A 116 1.04 13.84 16.42
C LYS A 116 0.01 12.74 16.63
N GLY A 117 0.31 11.79 17.50
CA GLY A 117 -0.57 10.65 17.81
C GLY A 117 -0.20 9.39 17.06
N ALA A 118 -1.19 8.64 16.58
CA ALA A 118 -0.96 7.33 15.98
C ALA A 118 -0.04 7.39 14.75
N GLY A 119 0.73 6.32 14.55
CA GLY A 119 1.64 6.18 13.42
C GLY A 119 2.72 7.26 13.41
N GLU A 120 3.23 7.66 14.58
CA GLU A 120 4.50 8.37 14.66
C GLU A 120 5.57 7.43 14.10
N SER A 121 5.98 7.68 12.86
CA SER A 121 6.88 6.78 12.19
C SER A 121 8.32 7.09 12.59
N ASN A 122 9.05 6.03 12.90
CA ASN A 122 10.51 6.04 12.97
C ASN A 122 11.15 5.98 11.57
N GLY A 123 10.46 6.45 10.54
CA GLY A 123 10.86 6.37 9.13
C GLY A 123 10.49 5.07 8.43
N LYS A 124 9.88 4.09 9.11
CA LYS A 124 9.49 2.81 8.51
C LYS A 124 8.03 2.84 8.05
N LEU A 125 7.75 2.21 6.89
CA LEU A 125 6.38 1.98 6.46
C LEU A 125 5.78 0.83 7.29
N PRO A 126 4.63 1.00 7.96
CA PRO A 126 4.02 -0.05 8.79
C PRO A 126 3.66 -1.32 8.01
N ASN A 127 3.30 -1.14 6.75
CA ASN A 127 2.93 -2.22 5.83
C ASN A 127 4.08 -2.68 4.93
N PHE A 128 5.32 -2.45 5.31
CA PHE A 128 6.49 -2.94 4.59
C PHE A 128 7.12 -4.12 5.32
N ARG A 129 7.51 -5.14 4.55
CA ARG A 129 8.35 -6.26 5.02
C ARG A 129 9.50 -6.47 4.05
N GLU A 130 10.70 -6.67 4.57
CA GLU A 130 11.80 -7.22 3.80
C GLU A 130 11.70 -8.74 3.85
N LEU A 131 11.71 -9.38 2.70
CA LEU A 131 11.66 -10.82 2.56
C LEU A 131 12.97 -11.36 1.98
N ARG A 132 13.27 -12.62 2.28
CA ARG A 132 14.42 -13.34 1.73
C ARG A 132 13.96 -14.57 0.99
N VAL A 133 14.52 -14.80 -0.18
CA VAL A 133 14.35 -16.07 -0.90
C VAL A 133 14.93 -17.21 -0.07
N ILE A 134 14.11 -18.21 0.22
CA ILE A 134 14.54 -19.45 0.92
C ILE A 134 14.32 -20.71 0.08
N GLY A 135 13.58 -20.59 -1.03
CA GLY A 135 13.35 -21.72 -1.93
C GLY A 135 12.93 -21.24 -3.31
N VAL A 136 13.31 -22.02 -4.31
CA VAL A 136 12.97 -21.82 -5.72
C VAL A 136 12.51 -23.15 -6.30
N THR A 137 11.37 -23.17 -6.98
CA THR A 137 10.78 -24.37 -7.59
C THR A 137 10.20 -24.03 -8.95
N ASP A 138 10.60 -24.73 -10.00
CA ASP A 138 9.95 -24.61 -11.31
C ASP A 138 8.64 -25.43 -11.28
N LEU A 139 7.51 -24.75 -11.46
CA LEU A 139 6.19 -25.38 -11.54
C LEU A 139 5.92 -25.88 -12.98
N SER A 140 6.43 -25.15 -13.97
CA SER A 140 6.38 -25.48 -15.38
C SER A 140 7.53 -24.79 -16.12
N SER A 141 7.60 -24.93 -17.44
CA SER A 141 8.57 -24.20 -18.26
C SER A 141 8.36 -22.67 -18.25
N HIS A 142 7.18 -22.20 -17.81
CA HIS A 142 6.79 -20.80 -17.85
C HIS A 142 6.36 -20.24 -16.48
N MET A 143 6.41 -21.06 -15.42
CA MET A 143 6.02 -20.61 -14.08
C MET A 143 6.99 -21.11 -13.03
N ARG A 144 7.44 -20.18 -12.20
CA ARG A 144 8.39 -20.44 -11.10
C ARG A 144 7.83 -19.94 -9.79
N ARG A 145 7.90 -20.77 -8.76
CA ARG A 145 7.52 -20.43 -7.39
C ARG A 145 8.74 -20.05 -6.58
N LEU A 146 8.66 -18.90 -5.92
CA LEU A 146 9.61 -18.50 -4.90
C LEU A 146 8.96 -18.67 -3.52
N ARG A 147 9.70 -19.29 -2.58
CA ARG A 147 9.36 -19.24 -1.16
C ARG A 147 10.21 -18.16 -0.51
N LEU A 148 9.53 -17.22 0.14
CA LEU A 148 10.10 -15.99 0.70
C LEU A 148 9.87 -15.99 2.20
N ALA A 149 10.92 -15.88 3.02
CA ALA A 149 10.81 -15.76 4.47
C ALA A 149 10.84 -14.29 4.91
N GLY A 150 10.10 -13.97 5.95
CA GLY A 150 10.06 -12.64 6.57
C GLY A 150 9.41 -12.66 7.94
N ASP A 151 9.57 -11.56 8.66
CA ASP A 151 8.98 -11.36 9.97
C ASP A 151 7.59 -10.70 9.86
N ASP A 152 6.76 -10.84 10.92
CA ASP A 152 5.44 -10.20 11.08
C ASP A 152 4.51 -10.40 9.87
N LEU A 153 4.41 -11.63 9.38
CA LEU A 153 3.59 -11.98 8.23
C LEU A 153 2.11 -12.15 8.58
N GLU A 154 1.73 -12.20 9.87
CA GLU A 154 0.34 -12.26 10.33
C GLU A 154 -0.50 -11.10 9.78
N PHE A 155 0.14 -9.95 9.54
CA PHE A 155 -0.52 -8.79 8.92
C PHE A 155 -1.01 -9.08 7.49
N TYR A 156 -0.43 -10.07 6.81
CA TYR A 156 -0.75 -10.47 5.44
C TYR A 156 -1.56 -11.76 5.37
N ASP A 157 -1.84 -12.39 6.52
CA ASP A 157 -2.64 -13.61 6.64
C ASP A 157 -4.09 -13.28 6.98
N GLY A 158 -4.74 -12.60 6.05
CA GLY A 158 -6.11 -12.11 6.17
C GLY A 158 -6.64 -11.66 4.83
N ASP A 159 -7.60 -10.74 4.88
CA ASP A 159 -8.22 -10.17 3.70
C ASP A 159 -7.21 -9.53 2.77
N GLY A 160 -7.37 -9.78 1.49
CA GLY A 160 -6.47 -9.25 0.46
C GLY A 160 -5.30 -10.19 0.15
N ILE A 161 -5.51 -10.97 -0.90
CA ILE A 161 -4.53 -11.99 -1.35
C ILE A 161 -3.38 -11.42 -2.18
N HIS A 162 -3.46 -10.15 -2.57
CA HIS A 162 -2.43 -9.51 -3.38
C HIS A 162 -1.48 -8.66 -2.53
N MET A 163 -0.27 -8.51 -3.00
CA MET A 163 0.74 -7.61 -2.45
C MET A 163 1.52 -6.95 -3.58
N ARG A 164 2.24 -5.91 -3.23
CA ARG A 164 3.21 -5.29 -4.12
C ARG A 164 4.61 -5.72 -3.72
N LEU A 165 5.28 -6.47 -4.58
CA LEU A 165 6.70 -6.74 -4.44
C LEU A 165 7.50 -5.53 -4.92
N LEU A 166 8.52 -5.17 -4.17
CA LEU A 166 9.48 -4.12 -4.49
C LEU A 166 10.77 -4.83 -4.93
N ILE A 167 10.94 -4.92 -6.24
CA ILE A 167 12.04 -5.67 -6.84
C ILE A 167 13.27 -4.76 -6.90
N PRO A 168 14.38 -5.15 -6.25
CA PRO A 168 15.59 -4.35 -6.27
C PRO A 168 16.26 -4.35 -7.65
N PRO A 169 17.12 -3.38 -7.94
CA PRO A 169 17.95 -3.40 -9.14
C PRO A 169 18.84 -4.63 -9.15
N ARG A 170 19.13 -5.12 -10.36
CA ARG A 170 19.95 -6.32 -10.54
C ARG A 170 21.35 -6.14 -9.96
N GLY A 171 21.81 -7.15 -9.19
CA GLY A 171 23.14 -7.15 -8.58
C GLY A 171 23.28 -6.34 -7.30
N VAL A 172 22.21 -5.71 -6.84
CA VAL A 172 22.20 -5.01 -5.54
C VAL A 172 21.98 -6.01 -4.42
N VAL A 173 22.99 -6.22 -3.59
CA VAL A 173 22.95 -7.16 -2.46
C VAL A 173 22.23 -6.58 -1.26
N GLU A 174 22.37 -5.28 -1.04
CA GLU A 174 21.71 -4.53 0.04
C GLU A 174 20.79 -3.46 -0.54
N PRO A 175 19.54 -3.81 -0.85
CA PRO A 175 18.59 -2.88 -1.41
C PRO A 175 18.26 -1.76 -0.44
N GLN A 176 18.00 -0.58 -0.99
CA GLN A 176 17.37 0.51 -0.27
C GLN A 176 15.84 0.38 -0.41
N TRP A 177 15.15 0.57 0.70
CA TRP A 177 13.70 0.46 0.73
C TRP A 177 13.02 1.81 0.92
N PRO A 178 11.75 1.96 0.51
CA PRO A 178 11.00 3.17 0.79
C PRO A 178 10.91 3.46 2.29
N THR A 179 10.98 4.73 2.63
CA THR A 179 10.87 5.24 4.00
C THR A 179 9.75 6.27 4.11
N LEU A 180 9.37 6.64 5.34
CA LEU A 180 8.41 7.73 5.56
C LEU A 180 9.15 9.01 5.96
N ALA A 181 8.81 10.09 5.29
CA ALA A 181 9.16 11.44 5.71
C ALA A 181 8.37 11.85 6.98
N PRO A 182 8.81 12.88 7.72
CA PRO A 182 8.09 13.37 8.90
C PRO A 182 6.64 13.81 8.62
N ASN A 183 6.35 14.27 7.42
CA ASN A 183 5.01 14.63 6.97
C ASN A 183 4.14 13.43 6.53
N GLY A 184 4.69 12.21 6.57
CA GLY A 184 3.99 10.98 6.18
C GLY A 184 4.12 10.61 4.70
N MET A 185 4.80 11.41 3.88
CA MET A 185 5.08 11.04 2.48
C MET A 185 6.03 9.84 2.41
N VAL A 186 5.80 8.99 1.42
CA VAL A 186 6.73 7.90 1.12
C VAL A 186 7.89 8.45 0.28
N ILE A 187 9.09 8.29 0.80
CA ILE A 187 10.33 8.58 0.08
C ILE A 187 10.78 7.30 -0.60
N TRP A 188 10.78 7.31 -1.93
CA TRP A 188 11.21 6.18 -2.74
C TRP A 188 12.71 6.26 -3.04
N PRO A 189 13.43 5.12 -3.06
CA PRO A 189 14.79 5.09 -3.58
C PRO A 189 14.82 5.50 -5.06
N GLU A 190 15.83 6.26 -5.46
CA GLU A 190 15.97 6.80 -6.80
C GLU A 190 17.28 6.36 -7.48
N GLY A 191 17.37 6.61 -8.79
CA GLY A 191 18.57 6.33 -9.57
C GLY A 191 18.94 4.85 -9.58
N GLU A 192 20.17 4.52 -9.24
CA GLU A 192 20.68 3.15 -9.23
C GLU A 192 20.05 2.27 -8.14
N ASN A 193 19.40 2.87 -7.15
CA ASN A 193 18.72 2.18 -6.07
C ASN A 193 17.21 2.05 -6.28
N ALA A 194 16.66 2.57 -7.39
CA ALA A 194 15.23 2.57 -7.65
C ALA A 194 14.67 1.14 -7.70
N VAL A 195 13.75 0.83 -6.79
CA VAL A 195 13.04 -0.45 -6.79
C VAL A 195 11.89 -0.43 -7.80
N ALA A 196 11.58 -1.59 -8.37
CA ALA A 196 10.48 -1.75 -9.33
C ALA A 196 9.27 -2.40 -8.64
N PRO A 197 8.20 -1.64 -8.32
CA PRO A 197 7.00 -2.20 -7.72
C PRO A 197 6.21 -3.02 -8.75
N ARG A 198 5.79 -4.24 -8.36
CA ARG A 198 4.92 -5.12 -9.16
C ARG A 198 3.92 -5.83 -8.26
N VAL A 199 2.67 -5.92 -8.74
CA VAL A 199 1.62 -6.62 -8.01
C VAL A 199 1.71 -8.12 -8.27
N TYR A 200 1.65 -8.90 -7.19
CA TYR A 200 1.63 -10.36 -7.21
C TYR A 200 0.60 -10.89 -6.23
N THR A 201 0.30 -12.18 -6.35
CA THR A 201 -0.55 -12.90 -5.41
C THR A 201 0.30 -13.61 -4.36
N ILE A 202 -0.08 -13.52 -3.10
CA ILE A 202 0.40 -14.43 -2.06
C ILE A 202 -0.30 -15.76 -2.30
N ARG A 203 0.36 -16.68 -2.99
CA ARG A 203 -0.22 -17.99 -3.35
C ARG A 203 -0.48 -18.87 -2.15
N ARG A 204 0.43 -18.83 -1.19
CA ARG A 204 0.32 -19.47 0.14
C ARG A 204 1.06 -18.64 1.15
N ILE A 205 0.57 -18.69 2.38
CA ILE A 205 1.20 -18.06 3.54
C ILE A 205 1.19 -19.04 4.71
N ASP A 206 2.28 -19.08 5.45
CA ASP A 206 2.36 -19.65 6.78
C ASP A 206 3.01 -18.60 7.67
N ALA A 207 2.18 -17.77 8.26
CA ALA A 207 2.62 -16.66 9.10
C ALA A 207 3.35 -17.15 10.34
N THR A 208 2.95 -18.30 10.90
CA THR A 208 3.61 -18.91 12.07
C THR A 208 5.01 -19.40 11.75
N ALA A 209 5.19 -20.03 10.58
CA ALA A 209 6.49 -20.46 10.10
C ALA A 209 7.31 -19.33 9.44
N GLY A 210 6.69 -18.15 9.23
CA GLY A 210 7.33 -16.94 8.73
C GLY A 210 7.71 -16.99 7.24
N TRP A 211 6.83 -17.53 6.39
CA TRP A 211 7.07 -17.55 4.94
C TRP A 211 5.80 -17.37 4.11
N ILE A 212 6.00 -16.91 2.86
CA ILE A 212 5.00 -16.88 1.81
C ILE A 212 5.50 -17.59 0.55
N GLU A 213 4.59 -18.02 -0.31
CA GLU A 213 4.88 -18.49 -1.67
C GLU A 213 4.27 -17.55 -2.70
N VAL A 214 5.05 -17.27 -3.72
CA VAL A 214 4.66 -16.39 -4.84
C VAL A 214 5.03 -17.06 -6.15
N ASP A 215 4.06 -17.10 -7.07
CA ASP A 215 4.27 -17.67 -8.41
C ASP A 215 4.57 -16.55 -9.41
N PHE A 216 5.65 -16.73 -10.16
CA PHE A 216 6.11 -15.81 -11.19
C PHE A 216 5.92 -16.41 -12.56
N VAL A 217 5.27 -15.69 -13.46
CA VAL A 217 5.24 -16.05 -14.88
C VAL A 217 6.55 -15.62 -15.52
N MET A 218 7.18 -16.54 -16.21
CA MET A 218 8.52 -16.39 -16.79
C MET A 218 8.42 -15.95 -18.25
N HIS A 219 8.82 -14.73 -18.52
CA HIS A 219 8.88 -14.14 -19.89
C HIS A 219 10.33 -13.89 -20.35
N GLY A 220 11.25 -14.73 -19.90
CA GLY A 220 12.68 -14.48 -20.07
C GLY A 220 13.16 -13.31 -19.21
N ASP A 221 14.15 -12.57 -19.69
CA ASP A 221 14.74 -11.41 -18.96
C ASP A 221 13.97 -10.09 -19.19
N ASN A 222 12.77 -10.17 -19.77
CA ASN A 222 11.93 -9.03 -20.07
C ASN A 222 11.07 -8.67 -18.85
N GLY A 223 11.45 -7.61 -18.17
CA GLY A 223 10.75 -7.06 -17.01
C GLY A 223 11.33 -7.51 -15.67
N PRO A 224 11.23 -6.63 -14.65
CA PRO A 224 11.96 -6.80 -13.40
C PRO A 224 11.55 -8.04 -12.61
N GLY A 225 10.25 -8.41 -12.63
CA GLY A 225 9.75 -9.57 -11.89
C GLY A 225 10.25 -10.89 -12.44
N SER A 226 10.12 -11.10 -13.75
CA SER A 226 10.59 -12.31 -14.41
C SER A 226 12.13 -12.41 -14.32
N ALA A 227 12.84 -11.29 -14.53
CA ALA A 227 14.29 -11.23 -14.39
C ALA A 227 14.76 -11.58 -12.96
N PHE A 228 14.07 -11.06 -11.93
CA PHE A 228 14.36 -11.43 -10.55
C PHE A 228 14.15 -12.92 -10.30
N ALA A 229 12.96 -13.44 -10.65
CA ALA A 229 12.64 -14.84 -10.42
C ALA A 229 13.54 -15.80 -11.20
N LEU A 230 13.98 -15.42 -12.41
CA LEU A 230 14.90 -16.22 -13.23
C LEU A 230 16.26 -16.43 -12.54
N ASN A 231 16.76 -15.40 -11.86
CA ASN A 231 18.09 -15.38 -11.26
C ASN A 231 18.06 -15.59 -9.73
N ALA A 232 16.88 -15.72 -9.14
CA ALA A 232 16.69 -15.80 -7.69
C ALA A 232 17.47 -16.97 -7.07
N GLN A 233 18.17 -16.66 -5.99
CA GLN A 233 18.91 -17.63 -5.18
C GLN A 233 18.57 -17.47 -3.70
N PRO A 234 18.68 -18.54 -2.90
CA PRO A 234 18.52 -18.42 -1.45
C PRO A 234 19.41 -17.33 -0.86
N GLY A 235 18.81 -16.43 -0.07
CA GLY A 235 19.46 -15.26 0.50
C GLY A 235 19.15 -13.94 -0.21
N ASP A 236 18.69 -13.95 -1.45
CA ASP A 236 18.29 -12.73 -2.16
C ASP A 236 17.15 -12.01 -1.44
N ARG A 237 17.21 -10.69 -1.45
CA ARG A 237 16.25 -9.81 -0.76
C ARG A 237 15.23 -9.23 -1.73
N ILE A 238 13.99 -9.09 -1.26
CA ILE A 238 12.91 -8.44 -1.97
C ILE A 238 12.01 -7.72 -0.95
N GLY A 239 11.50 -6.53 -1.30
CA GLY A 239 10.56 -5.83 -0.46
C GLY A 239 9.13 -6.25 -0.75
N MET A 240 8.25 -6.11 0.25
CA MET A 240 6.82 -6.35 0.12
C MET A 240 6.03 -5.25 0.81
N THR A 241 4.98 -4.76 0.17
CA THR A 241 3.96 -3.88 0.76
C THR A 241 2.58 -4.39 0.39
N GLY A 242 1.60 -4.13 1.25
CA GLY A 242 0.22 -4.57 1.09
C GLY A 242 -0.44 -4.73 2.45
N PRO A 243 -1.44 -5.62 2.61
CA PRO A 243 -2.09 -6.39 1.54
C PRO A 243 -2.87 -5.52 0.56
N LEU A 244 -3.19 -6.07 -0.60
CA LEU A 244 -3.99 -5.44 -1.66
C LEU A 244 -5.12 -6.39 -2.09
N GLY A 245 -6.15 -5.82 -2.71
CA GLY A 245 -7.34 -6.55 -3.10
C GLY A 245 -8.35 -6.65 -1.97
N GLY A 246 -9.45 -7.33 -2.22
CA GLY A 246 -10.54 -7.57 -1.29
C GLY A 246 -10.94 -9.03 -1.27
N GLU A 247 -11.91 -9.35 -0.42
CA GLU A 247 -12.57 -10.64 -0.38
C GLU A 247 -13.44 -10.86 -1.64
N LEU A 248 -13.72 -12.12 -1.93
CA LEU A 248 -14.75 -12.43 -2.89
C LEU A 248 -16.13 -12.02 -2.32
N PRO A 249 -17.03 -11.48 -3.16
CA PRO A 249 -18.40 -11.21 -2.73
C PRO A 249 -19.12 -12.52 -2.37
N ASP A 250 -20.10 -12.44 -1.50
CA ASP A 250 -20.97 -13.58 -1.21
C ASP A 250 -21.81 -13.91 -2.46
N ALA A 251 -21.67 -15.13 -3.00
CA ALA A 251 -22.35 -15.59 -4.21
C ALA A 251 -22.53 -17.11 -4.21
N ASP A 252 -23.62 -17.57 -4.85
CA ASP A 252 -23.91 -19.01 -4.96
C ASP A 252 -22.94 -19.76 -5.87
N TRP A 253 -22.27 -19.07 -6.79
CA TRP A 253 -21.26 -19.64 -7.67
C TRP A 253 -20.30 -18.58 -8.22
N PHE A 254 -19.11 -19.02 -8.63
CA PHE A 254 -18.09 -18.15 -9.23
C PHE A 254 -17.62 -18.68 -10.57
N LEU A 255 -17.35 -17.78 -11.50
CA LEU A 255 -16.62 -18.05 -12.72
C LEU A 255 -15.31 -17.27 -12.69
N PHE A 256 -14.19 -17.97 -12.64
CA PHE A 256 -12.87 -17.37 -12.78
C PHE A 256 -12.37 -17.54 -14.21
N ALA A 257 -11.82 -16.47 -14.78
CA ALA A 257 -11.18 -16.48 -16.09
C ALA A 257 -9.97 -15.56 -16.06
N GLY A 258 -8.89 -15.99 -16.70
CA GLY A 258 -7.63 -15.22 -16.76
C GLY A 258 -6.54 -16.00 -17.47
N ASP A 259 -5.41 -15.34 -17.66
CA ASP A 259 -4.17 -15.97 -18.16
C ASP A 259 -3.38 -16.60 -16.99
N GLU A 260 -2.15 -17.02 -17.27
CA GLU A 260 -1.28 -17.65 -16.26
C GLU A 260 -0.95 -16.73 -15.08
N THR A 261 -1.08 -15.41 -15.22
CA THR A 261 -0.86 -14.46 -14.12
C THR A 261 -2.01 -14.47 -13.10
N ALA A 262 -3.21 -14.88 -13.51
CA ALA A 262 -4.38 -15.02 -12.66
C ALA A 262 -4.41 -16.36 -11.90
N LEU A 263 -3.72 -17.40 -12.39
CA LEU A 263 -3.74 -18.74 -11.80
C LEU A 263 -3.43 -18.78 -10.29
N PRO A 264 -2.44 -18.02 -9.77
CA PRO A 264 -2.16 -18.02 -8.33
C PRO A 264 -3.34 -17.53 -7.49
N ALA A 265 -4.04 -16.49 -7.95
CA ALA A 265 -5.22 -15.95 -7.28
C ALA A 265 -6.40 -16.92 -7.35
N ILE A 266 -6.69 -17.43 -8.54
CA ILE A 266 -7.76 -18.43 -8.75
C ILE A 266 -7.52 -19.66 -7.87
N GLY A 267 -6.26 -20.17 -7.87
CA GLY A 267 -5.90 -21.34 -7.07
C GLY A 267 -6.05 -21.09 -5.57
N ARG A 268 -5.72 -19.89 -5.09
CA ARG A 268 -5.90 -19.54 -3.69
C ARG A 268 -7.38 -19.47 -3.30
N TYR A 269 -8.21 -18.77 -4.09
CA TYR A 269 -9.66 -18.69 -3.84
C TYR A 269 -10.41 -20.03 -3.90
N LEU A 270 -9.88 -21.01 -4.64
CA LEU A 270 -10.48 -22.36 -4.70
C LEU A 270 -10.03 -23.25 -3.55
N GLU A 271 -8.98 -22.89 -2.82
CA GLU A 271 -8.43 -23.63 -1.67
C GLU A 271 -8.96 -23.09 -0.33
N GLU A 272 -9.48 -21.87 -0.29
CA GLU A 272 -10.15 -21.23 0.86
C GLU A 272 -11.66 -21.53 0.88
#